data_78133c035d13fc1ec1291474d0a9c76f
#
_entry.id   78133c035d13fc1ec1291474d0a9c76f
#
_cell.length_a   1.000
_cell.length_b   1.000
_cell.length_c   1.000
_cell.angle_alpha   90.00
_cell.angle_beta   90.00
_cell.angle_gamma   90.00
#
_symmetry.space_group_name_H-M   'P 1'
#
loop_
_entity.id
_entity.type
_entity.pdbx_description
1 polymer ?
#
loop_
_entity_poly.entity_id
_entity_poly.type
_entity_poly.pdbx_seq_one_letter_code
_entity_poly.pdbx_strand_id
1 'polypeptide(L)'
;MDTLVEHVESFTGQSGDMINQINIKACQYVKKMEGSPEDVELNRMRKWLKQHQIKAVPYDKGVGFALMSEEAYEEKINHILNGEQFERKKLRSNSRPIELVEQDRINKILVNLNKKGKISDAILNGLKIRGAQITKIYALAKVHKDGVPVRPIVSVSGTVYTKVGNWYLNGEADSQIPR
;
A
#
# COMPACT_ATOMS: atom_id res chain seq x y z
N MET A 1 4.26 24.48 24.94
CA MET A 1 4.12 23.99 23.54
C MET A 1 3.58 22.58 23.67
N ASP A 2 2.23 22.43 23.60
CA ASP A 2 1.59 21.13 23.69
C ASP A 2 2.01 20.32 22.47
N THR A 3 2.69 19.21 22.70
CA THR A 3 3.09 18.31 21.61
C THR A 3 1.86 17.60 21.03
N LEU A 4 1.92 17.18 19.77
CA LEU A 4 0.83 16.43 19.15
C LEU A 4 0.50 15.16 19.95
N VAL A 5 1.51 14.56 20.61
CA VAL A 5 1.38 13.39 21.47
C VAL A 5 0.54 13.71 22.72
N GLU A 6 0.79 14.83 23.41
CA GLU A 6 0.00 15.28 24.56
C GLU A 6 -1.45 15.57 24.16
N HIS A 7 -1.65 16.10 22.95
CA HIS A 7 -2.99 16.32 22.40
C HIS A 7 -3.73 15.01 22.13
N VAL A 8 -3.07 14.00 21.57
CA VAL A 8 -3.67 12.68 21.31
C VAL A 8 -3.95 11.93 22.61
N GLU A 9 -3.05 12.01 23.60
CA GLU A 9 -3.25 11.41 24.94
C GLU A 9 -4.43 12.00 25.70
N SER A 10 -4.70 13.31 25.55
CA SER A 10 -5.84 13.96 26.19
C SER A 10 -7.21 13.54 25.61
N PHE A 11 -7.22 12.86 24.46
CA PHE A 11 -8.44 12.53 23.73
C PHE A 11 -8.80 11.03 23.70
N THR A 12 -7.97 10.15 24.25
CA THR A 12 -8.29 8.72 24.37
C THR A 12 -9.46 8.51 25.34
N GLY A 13 -10.67 8.58 24.83
CA GLY A 13 -11.92 8.38 25.61
C GLY A 13 -13.13 9.19 25.18
N GLN A 14 -13.04 10.00 24.12
CA GLN A 14 -14.11 10.88 23.70
C GLN A 14 -14.61 10.61 22.26
N SER A 15 -15.86 11.05 21.98
CA SER A 15 -16.69 10.71 20.81
C SER A 15 -16.11 11.05 19.41
N GLY A 16 -16.71 10.48 18.35
CA GLY A 16 -16.25 10.51 16.96
C GLY A 16 -15.89 11.87 16.34
N ASP A 17 -16.48 12.98 16.79
CA ASP A 17 -16.16 14.33 16.30
C ASP A 17 -14.74 14.79 16.69
N MET A 18 -14.24 14.34 17.83
CA MET A 18 -12.91 14.66 18.29
C MET A 18 -11.81 13.87 17.55
N ILE A 19 -12.10 12.62 17.18
CA ILE A 19 -11.21 11.83 16.32
C ILE A 19 -11.02 12.54 14.98
N ASN A 20 -12.09 13.16 14.43
CA ASN A 20 -12.00 13.95 13.21
C ASN A 20 -11.12 15.19 13.35
N GLN A 21 -11.18 15.90 14.49
CA GLN A 21 -10.33 17.07 14.74
C GLN A 21 -8.85 16.70 14.92
N ILE A 22 -8.56 15.59 15.59
CA ILE A 22 -7.20 15.04 15.69
C ILE A 22 -6.66 14.66 14.31
N ASN A 23 -7.48 14.01 13.50
CA ASN A 23 -7.13 13.63 12.13
C ASN A 23 -6.80 14.84 11.25
N ILE A 24 -7.58 15.92 11.34
CA ILE A 24 -7.32 17.17 10.59
C ILE A 24 -6.00 17.81 11.03
N LYS A 25 -5.75 17.91 12.34
CA LYS A 25 -4.49 18.47 12.86
C LYS A 25 -3.29 17.60 12.52
N ALA A 26 -3.39 16.28 12.63
CA ALA A 26 -2.32 15.35 12.23
C ALA A 26 -1.98 15.50 10.74
N CYS A 27 -2.98 15.68 9.87
CA CYS A 27 -2.76 15.89 8.44
C CYS A 27 -2.10 17.23 8.10
N GLN A 28 -2.47 18.28 8.82
CA GLN A 28 -1.83 19.61 8.67
C GLN A 28 -0.36 19.57 9.11
N TYR A 29 -0.06 18.79 10.16
CA TYR A 29 1.30 18.58 10.65
C TYR A 29 2.15 17.79 9.64
N VAL A 30 1.66 16.67 9.13
CA VAL A 30 2.38 15.83 8.15
C VAL A 30 2.71 16.60 6.86
N LYS A 31 1.82 17.47 6.39
CA LYS A 31 2.09 18.33 5.20
C LYS A 31 3.18 19.38 5.43
N LYS A 32 3.45 19.75 6.68
CA LYS A 32 4.43 20.79 7.03
C LYS A 32 5.85 20.24 7.21
N MET A 33 6.01 18.91 7.20
CA MET A 33 7.17 18.17 7.72
C MET A 33 8.17 17.66 6.67
N GLU A 34 8.07 18.07 5.41
CA GLU A 34 9.09 17.70 4.42
C GLU A 34 10.39 18.47 4.67
N GLY A 35 11.29 17.91 5.49
CA GLY A 35 12.71 18.29 5.57
C GLY A 35 13.16 19.11 6.78
N SER A 36 12.54 19.04 7.97
CA SER A 36 12.93 19.82 9.16
C SER A 36 13.13 18.95 10.42
N PRO A 37 13.65 19.53 11.56
CA PRO A 37 13.89 18.82 12.84
C PRO A 37 12.69 18.05 13.43
N GLU A 38 11.55 18.14 12.84
CA GLU A 38 10.26 17.53 13.10
C GLU A 38 10.23 16.00 12.84
N ASP A 39 11.23 15.41 12.19
CA ASP A 39 11.39 13.95 12.07
C ASP A 39 11.42 13.25 13.45
N VAL A 40 11.87 13.96 14.48
CA VAL A 40 11.91 13.45 15.87
C VAL A 40 10.49 13.29 16.41
N GLU A 41 9.63 14.28 16.19
CA GLU A 41 8.24 14.28 16.65
C GLU A 41 7.41 13.23 15.90
N LEU A 42 7.61 13.12 14.58
CA LEU A 42 6.95 12.09 13.78
C LEU A 42 7.35 10.67 14.24
N ASN A 43 8.62 10.46 14.56
CA ASN A 43 9.09 9.17 15.06
C ASN A 43 8.54 8.88 16.47
N ARG A 44 8.39 9.90 17.32
CA ARG A 44 7.75 9.79 18.63
C ARG A 44 6.28 9.40 18.49
N MET A 45 5.54 10.08 17.60
CA MET A 45 4.14 9.75 17.30
C MET A 45 3.99 8.32 16.76
N ARG A 46 4.85 7.89 15.82
CA ARG A 46 4.83 6.52 15.30
C ARG A 46 5.06 5.48 16.40
N LYS A 47 6.00 5.75 17.31
CA LYS A 47 6.26 4.87 18.47
C LYS A 47 5.04 4.81 19.39
N TRP A 48 4.44 5.96 19.68
CA TRP A 48 3.26 6.05 20.53
C TRP A 48 2.08 5.27 19.93
N LEU A 49 1.75 5.49 18.65
CA LEU A 49 0.70 4.75 17.94
C LEU A 49 0.93 3.24 18.02
N LYS A 50 2.18 2.80 17.80
CA LYS A 50 2.54 1.37 17.88
C LYS A 50 2.38 0.81 19.29
N GLN A 51 2.80 1.54 20.33
CA GLN A 51 2.66 1.13 21.73
C GLN A 51 1.20 0.96 22.16
N HIS A 52 0.31 1.80 21.61
CA HIS A 52 -1.13 1.76 21.91
C HIS A 52 -1.93 0.91 20.91
N GLN A 53 -1.25 0.18 20.02
CA GLN A 53 -1.90 -0.66 19.00
C GLN A 53 -2.91 0.12 18.15
N ILE A 54 -2.57 1.38 17.83
CA ILE A 54 -3.37 2.26 16.98
C ILE A 54 -2.75 2.31 15.59
N LYS A 55 -3.57 2.14 14.57
CA LYS A 55 -3.22 2.22 13.16
C LYS A 55 -3.76 3.50 12.54
N ALA A 56 -2.89 4.26 11.88
CA ALA A 56 -3.28 5.39 11.06
C ALA A 56 -3.58 4.88 9.64
N VAL A 57 -4.84 4.92 9.24
CA VAL A 57 -5.34 4.41 7.96
C VAL A 57 -5.67 5.58 7.04
N PRO A 58 -5.01 5.72 5.87
CA PRO A 58 -5.28 6.83 4.95
C PRO A 58 -6.76 6.87 4.53
N TYR A 59 -7.28 8.06 4.26
CA TYR A 59 -8.62 8.20 3.72
C TYR A 59 -8.73 7.70 2.27
N ASP A 60 -9.87 7.14 1.92
CA ASP A 60 -10.23 6.77 0.54
C ASP A 60 -10.40 8.00 -0.36
N LYS A 61 -10.89 9.09 0.22
CA LYS A 61 -11.08 10.38 -0.47
C LYS A 61 -10.61 11.53 0.41
N GLY A 62 -9.95 12.50 -0.23
CA GLY A 62 -9.39 13.64 0.47
C GLY A 62 -8.01 13.34 1.08
N VAL A 63 -7.57 14.20 1.99
CA VAL A 63 -6.26 14.12 2.63
C VAL A 63 -6.46 13.88 4.10
N GLY A 64 -5.85 12.81 4.65
CA GLY A 64 -5.90 12.51 6.06
C GLY A 64 -5.82 11.03 6.40
N PHE A 65 -5.91 10.77 7.71
CA PHE A 65 -5.84 9.43 8.28
C PHE A 65 -6.96 9.23 9.29
N ALA A 66 -7.61 8.08 9.25
CA ALA A 66 -8.45 7.61 10.34
C ALA A 66 -7.58 6.85 11.35
N LEU A 67 -7.73 7.15 12.63
CA LEU A 67 -7.12 6.37 13.69
C LEU A 67 -8.09 5.28 14.13
N MET A 68 -7.65 4.04 14.17
CA MET A 68 -8.44 2.90 14.66
C MET A 68 -7.52 1.91 15.36
N SER A 69 -8.08 1.09 16.24
CA SER A 69 -7.29 0.02 16.85
C SER A 69 -6.76 -0.95 15.76
N GLU A 70 -5.62 -1.55 16.02
CA GLU A 70 -5.03 -2.56 15.13
C GLU A 70 -5.98 -3.74 14.93
N GLU A 71 -6.66 -4.15 16.01
CA GLU A 71 -7.70 -5.19 16.01
C GLU A 71 -8.88 -4.83 15.08
N ALA A 72 -9.45 -3.64 15.21
CA ALA A 72 -10.56 -3.19 14.34
C ALA A 72 -10.15 -3.10 12.88
N TYR A 73 -8.89 -2.70 12.59
CA TYR A 73 -8.37 -2.70 11.24
C TYR A 73 -8.24 -4.12 10.67
N GLU A 74 -7.68 -5.04 11.45
CA GLU A 74 -7.51 -6.43 11.04
C GLU A 74 -8.85 -7.14 10.84
N GLU A 75 -9.84 -6.91 11.71
CA GLU A 75 -11.19 -7.42 11.54
C GLU A 75 -11.81 -6.95 10.20
N LYS A 76 -11.72 -5.65 9.90
CA LYS A 76 -12.25 -5.08 8.65
C LYS A 76 -11.55 -5.67 7.41
N ILE A 77 -10.22 -5.82 7.44
CA ILE A 77 -9.47 -6.42 6.34
C ILE A 77 -9.80 -7.92 6.22
N ASN A 78 -9.82 -8.66 7.31
CA ASN A 78 -10.12 -10.08 7.30
C ASN A 78 -11.54 -10.36 6.80
N HIS A 79 -12.51 -9.52 7.16
CA HIS A 79 -13.86 -9.61 6.62
C HIS A 79 -13.87 -9.54 5.09
N ILE A 80 -13.10 -8.61 4.50
CA ILE A 80 -12.96 -8.48 3.06
C ILE A 80 -12.24 -9.69 2.45
N LEU A 81 -11.11 -10.10 3.04
CA LEU A 81 -10.29 -11.21 2.53
C LEU A 81 -10.97 -12.58 2.62
N ASN A 82 -11.99 -12.72 3.47
CA ASN A 82 -12.82 -13.93 3.55
C ASN A 82 -14.00 -13.90 2.55
N GLY A 83 -14.17 -12.82 1.78
CA GLY A 83 -15.17 -12.73 0.72
C GLY A 83 -14.85 -13.62 -0.49
N GLU A 84 -15.86 -13.94 -1.29
CA GLU A 84 -15.75 -14.85 -2.46
C GLU A 84 -14.72 -14.43 -3.52
N GLN A 85 -14.35 -13.15 -3.54
CA GLN A 85 -13.36 -12.59 -4.47
C GLN A 85 -11.90 -12.91 -4.11
N PHE A 86 -11.65 -13.51 -2.95
CA PHE A 86 -10.32 -13.89 -2.49
C PHE A 86 -10.26 -15.38 -2.17
N GLU A 87 -9.24 -16.04 -2.68
CA GLU A 87 -8.97 -17.45 -2.37
C GLU A 87 -7.71 -17.57 -1.51
N ARG A 88 -7.84 -18.20 -0.34
CA ARG A 88 -6.71 -18.50 0.53
C ARG A 88 -5.97 -19.74 0.03
N LYS A 89 -4.78 -19.56 -0.53
CA LYS A 89 -3.92 -20.69 -0.95
C LYS A 89 -2.93 -21.06 0.15
N LYS A 90 -2.94 -22.32 0.57
CA LYS A 90 -1.89 -22.88 1.45
C LYS A 90 -0.65 -23.16 0.59
N LEU A 91 0.43 -22.44 0.84
CA LEU A 91 1.72 -22.74 0.25
C LEU A 91 2.37 -23.89 1.04
N ARG A 92 2.99 -24.85 0.33
CA ARG A 92 3.78 -25.90 0.99
C ARG A 92 5.00 -25.26 1.65
N SER A 93 5.39 -25.72 2.82
CA SER A 93 6.50 -25.17 3.62
C SER A 93 7.83 -25.07 2.84
N ASN A 94 8.08 -25.98 1.89
CA ASN A 94 9.29 -26.03 1.06
C ASN A 94 9.07 -25.49 -0.36
N SER A 95 7.96 -24.79 -0.65
CA SER A 95 7.75 -24.21 -1.97
C SER A 95 8.62 -22.97 -2.16
N ARG A 96 9.13 -22.80 -3.38
CA ARG A 96 9.83 -21.58 -3.77
C ARG A 96 8.90 -20.38 -3.58
N PRO A 97 9.39 -19.21 -3.10
CA PRO A 97 8.60 -18.00 -2.97
C PRO A 97 7.81 -17.69 -4.23
N ILE A 98 6.51 -17.39 -4.10
CA ILE A 98 5.61 -17.23 -5.24
C ILE A 98 6.03 -16.07 -6.16
N GLU A 99 6.55 -14.99 -5.57
CA GLU A 99 7.08 -13.83 -6.28
C GLU A 99 8.25 -14.19 -7.20
N LEU A 100 9.09 -15.15 -6.81
CA LEU A 100 10.20 -15.63 -7.65
C LEU A 100 9.71 -16.56 -8.77
N VAL A 101 8.67 -17.35 -8.51
CA VAL A 101 8.05 -18.20 -9.54
C VAL A 101 7.39 -17.32 -10.61
N GLU A 102 6.65 -16.30 -10.22
CA GLU A 102 6.03 -15.36 -11.15
C GLU A 102 7.07 -14.51 -11.88
N GLN A 103 8.16 -14.10 -11.20
CA GLN A 103 9.28 -13.42 -11.84
C GLN A 103 9.86 -14.22 -13.00
N ASP A 104 10.12 -15.51 -12.77
CA ASP A 104 10.66 -16.37 -13.82
C ASP A 104 9.67 -16.57 -14.96
N ARG A 105 8.38 -16.69 -14.63
CA ARG A 105 7.32 -16.82 -15.64
C ARG A 105 7.26 -15.60 -16.54
N ILE A 106 7.23 -14.39 -15.97
CA ILE A 106 7.19 -13.14 -16.74
C ILE A 106 8.49 -12.96 -17.56
N ASN A 107 9.65 -13.21 -16.95
CA ASN A 107 10.92 -13.10 -17.66
C ASN A 107 11.02 -14.08 -18.84
N LYS A 108 10.48 -15.31 -18.73
CA LYS A 108 10.40 -16.26 -19.84
C LYS A 108 9.51 -15.74 -20.99
N ILE A 109 8.38 -15.11 -20.65
CA ILE A 109 7.49 -14.49 -21.65
C ILE A 109 8.24 -13.37 -22.39
N LEU A 110 8.91 -12.48 -21.66
CA LEU A 110 9.66 -11.36 -22.25
C LEU A 110 10.78 -11.87 -23.19
N VAL A 111 11.54 -12.88 -22.78
CA VAL A 111 12.58 -13.50 -23.62
C VAL A 111 11.97 -14.12 -24.88
N ASN A 112 10.81 -14.76 -24.78
CA ASN A 112 10.13 -15.35 -25.93
C ASN A 112 9.63 -14.27 -26.91
N LEU A 113 9.08 -13.16 -26.40
CA LEU A 113 8.68 -12.02 -27.24
C LEU A 113 9.88 -11.41 -27.98
N ASN A 114 11.01 -11.28 -27.30
CA ASN A 114 12.24 -10.78 -27.90
C ASN A 114 12.75 -11.74 -29.01
N LYS A 115 12.82 -13.06 -28.76
CA LYS A 115 13.20 -14.06 -29.77
C LYS A 115 12.30 -14.03 -30.99
N LYS A 116 11.03 -13.67 -30.82
CA LYS A 116 10.07 -13.54 -31.94
C LYS A 116 10.14 -12.15 -32.62
N GLY A 117 11.10 -11.30 -32.24
CA GLY A 117 11.24 -9.94 -32.78
C GLY A 117 10.12 -8.99 -32.40
N LYS A 118 9.31 -9.33 -31.40
CA LYS A 118 8.18 -8.47 -30.93
C LYS A 118 8.60 -7.36 -30.00
N ILE A 119 9.72 -7.48 -29.33
CA ILE A 119 10.36 -6.43 -28.51
C ILE A 119 11.87 -6.43 -28.77
N SER A 120 12.48 -5.25 -28.70
CA SER A 120 13.92 -5.09 -28.86
C SER A 120 14.70 -5.56 -27.63
N ASP A 121 16.03 -5.77 -27.77
CA ASP A 121 16.90 -6.09 -26.64
C ASP A 121 16.90 -5.00 -25.58
N ALA A 122 16.80 -3.73 -25.97
CA ALA A 122 16.72 -2.59 -25.05
C ALA A 122 15.46 -2.70 -24.19
N ILE A 123 14.30 -3.00 -24.79
CA ILE A 123 13.03 -3.20 -24.08
C ILE A 123 13.12 -4.41 -23.15
N LEU A 124 13.61 -5.55 -23.65
CA LEU A 124 13.81 -6.75 -22.84
C LEU A 124 14.63 -6.43 -21.58
N ASN A 125 15.76 -5.73 -21.73
CA ASN A 125 16.64 -5.41 -20.62
C ASN A 125 15.98 -4.42 -19.63
N GLY A 126 15.20 -3.46 -20.10
CA GLY A 126 14.44 -2.52 -19.29
C GLY A 126 13.33 -3.19 -18.49
N LEU A 127 12.59 -4.11 -19.12
CA LEU A 127 11.46 -4.81 -18.50
C LEU A 127 11.87 -5.98 -17.62
N LYS A 128 13.05 -6.55 -17.83
CA LYS A 128 13.53 -7.72 -17.08
C LYS A 128 13.50 -7.45 -15.57
N ILE A 129 12.90 -8.39 -14.84
CA ILE A 129 12.61 -8.26 -13.42
C ILE A 129 13.67 -9.00 -12.62
N ARG A 130 14.19 -8.36 -11.57
CA ARG A 130 15.13 -8.93 -10.61
C ARG A 130 14.70 -8.51 -9.22
N GLY A 131 14.65 -9.46 -8.27
CA GLY A 131 14.29 -9.18 -6.87
C GLY A 131 12.84 -8.74 -6.71
N ALA A 132 11.90 -9.41 -7.38
CA ALA A 132 10.47 -9.14 -7.25
C ALA A 132 10.01 -9.25 -5.79
N GLN A 133 9.13 -8.34 -5.39
CA GLN A 133 8.49 -8.34 -4.08
C GLN A 133 7.09 -8.95 -4.17
N ILE A 134 6.64 -9.51 -3.05
CA ILE A 134 5.25 -9.97 -2.93
C ILE A 134 4.31 -8.76 -2.94
N THR A 135 3.16 -8.93 -3.59
CA THR A 135 2.08 -7.94 -3.57
C THR A 135 1.62 -7.68 -2.14
N LYS A 136 1.51 -6.40 -1.79
CA LYS A 136 1.00 -5.98 -0.46
C LYS A 136 -0.44 -5.57 -0.58
N ILE A 137 -1.25 -5.95 0.41
CA ILE A 137 -2.61 -5.44 0.57
C ILE A 137 -2.65 -4.48 1.76
N TYR A 138 -3.34 -3.37 1.60
CA TYR A 138 -3.66 -2.42 2.66
C TYR A 138 -5.06 -1.85 2.43
N ALA A 139 -5.55 -1.03 3.34
CA ALA A 139 -6.88 -0.48 3.23
C ALA A 139 -6.89 1.05 3.32
N LEU A 140 -7.90 1.65 2.69
CA LEU A 140 -8.23 3.07 2.82
C LEU A 140 -9.55 3.21 3.58
N ALA A 141 -9.62 4.17 4.50
CA ALA A 141 -10.79 4.40 5.33
C ALA A 141 -11.84 5.26 4.62
N LYS A 142 -13.11 4.80 4.59
CA LYS A 142 -14.25 5.55 4.06
C LYS A 142 -14.93 6.34 5.20
N VAL A 143 -14.26 7.38 5.68
CA VAL A 143 -14.69 8.17 6.85
C VAL A 143 -16.05 8.86 6.69
N HIS A 144 -16.55 8.99 5.46
CA HIS A 144 -17.86 9.57 5.16
C HIS A 144 -19.01 8.55 5.27
N LYS A 145 -18.74 7.30 5.67
CA LYS A 145 -19.73 6.23 5.86
C LYS A 145 -19.76 5.76 7.29
N ASP A 146 -20.95 5.44 7.78
CA ASP A 146 -21.14 4.89 9.12
C ASP A 146 -20.31 3.62 9.32
N GLY A 147 -19.75 3.45 10.53
CA GLY A 147 -18.88 2.34 10.87
C GLY A 147 -17.50 2.38 10.19
N VAL A 148 -17.19 3.45 9.46
CA VAL A 148 -15.91 3.66 8.77
C VAL A 148 -15.45 2.37 8.06
N PRO A 149 -16.18 1.88 7.05
CA PRO A 149 -15.74 0.71 6.29
C PRO A 149 -14.46 1.03 5.53
N VAL A 150 -13.71 -0.01 5.16
CA VAL A 150 -12.45 0.17 4.45
C VAL A 150 -12.55 -0.32 3.00
N ARG A 151 -11.71 0.25 2.13
CA ARG A 151 -11.51 -0.20 0.75
C ARG A 151 -10.15 -0.91 0.66
N PRO A 152 -10.10 -2.18 0.24
CA PRO A 152 -8.82 -2.86 0.04
C PRO A 152 -8.10 -2.28 -1.18
N ILE A 153 -6.80 -2.09 -1.05
CA ILE A 153 -5.89 -1.69 -2.12
C ILE A 153 -4.83 -2.78 -2.26
N VAL A 154 -4.67 -3.28 -3.47
CA VAL A 154 -3.62 -4.23 -3.83
C VAL A 154 -2.48 -3.45 -4.48
N SER A 155 -1.38 -3.31 -3.76
CA SER A 155 -0.21 -2.58 -4.26
C SER A 155 0.65 -3.50 -5.11
N VAL A 156 0.80 -3.16 -6.38
CA VAL A 156 1.70 -3.87 -7.30
C VAL A 156 3.10 -3.26 -7.35
N SER A 157 3.37 -2.21 -6.55
CA SER A 157 4.69 -1.55 -6.51
C SER A 157 5.78 -2.53 -6.08
N GLY A 158 6.88 -2.57 -6.83
CA GLY A 158 7.99 -3.50 -6.60
C GLY A 158 7.72 -4.96 -6.97
N THR A 159 6.53 -5.28 -7.45
CA THR A 159 6.17 -6.63 -7.91
C THR A 159 6.63 -6.89 -9.35
N VAL A 160 6.45 -8.12 -9.79
CA VAL A 160 6.72 -8.54 -11.19
C VAL A 160 5.94 -7.72 -12.21
N TYR A 161 4.80 -7.17 -11.84
CA TYR A 161 3.89 -6.48 -12.77
C TYR A 161 4.19 -4.99 -12.94
N THR A 162 4.96 -4.37 -12.05
CA THR A 162 5.20 -2.93 -12.03
C THR A 162 5.78 -2.40 -13.33
N LYS A 163 6.91 -2.98 -13.77
CA LYS A 163 7.61 -2.52 -14.98
C LYS A 163 6.80 -2.78 -16.25
N VAL A 164 6.24 -3.97 -16.37
CA VAL A 164 5.45 -4.38 -17.55
C VAL A 164 4.15 -3.56 -17.62
N GLY A 165 3.48 -3.34 -16.48
CA GLY A 165 2.27 -2.54 -16.42
C GLY A 165 2.53 -1.07 -16.79
N ASN A 166 3.59 -0.47 -16.28
CA ASN A 166 3.95 0.91 -16.63
C ASN A 166 4.29 1.05 -18.12
N TRP A 167 5.06 0.12 -18.67
CA TRP A 167 5.38 0.09 -20.10
C TRP A 167 4.12 -0.01 -20.98
N TYR A 168 3.18 -0.85 -20.60
CA TYR A 168 1.90 -0.98 -21.31
C TYR A 168 1.04 0.28 -21.20
N LEU A 169 0.90 0.84 -19.99
CA LEU A 169 0.06 2.02 -19.73
C LEU A 169 0.60 3.30 -20.37
N ASN A 170 1.92 3.42 -20.53
CA ASN A 170 2.55 4.59 -21.15
C ASN A 170 2.46 4.56 -22.70
N GLY A 171 1.77 3.58 -23.26
CA GLY A 171 1.62 3.45 -24.72
C GLY A 171 2.90 3.02 -25.45
N GLU A 172 3.98 2.75 -24.72
CA GLU A 172 5.22 2.27 -25.32
C GLU A 172 5.05 0.88 -25.97
N ALA A 173 4.05 0.12 -25.53
CA ALA A 173 3.70 -1.17 -26.11
C ALA A 173 3.15 -1.03 -27.54
N ASP A 174 2.29 -0.05 -27.80
CA ASP A 174 1.63 0.12 -29.11
C ASP A 174 2.58 0.65 -30.19
N SER A 175 3.60 1.43 -29.78
CA SER A 175 4.58 2.01 -30.69
C SER A 175 5.66 1.02 -31.17
N GLN A 176 5.79 -0.14 -30.51
CA GLN A 176 6.93 -1.03 -30.69
C GLN A 176 6.56 -2.49 -30.96
N ILE A 177 5.28 -2.86 -30.90
CA ILE A 177 4.80 -4.18 -31.33
C ILE A 177 4.35 -4.05 -32.80
N PRO A 178 5.06 -4.64 -33.76
CA PRO A 178 4.59 -4.71 -35.14
C PRO A 178 3.24 -5.41 -35.19
N ARG A 179 2.26 -4.79 -35.85
CA ARG A 179 0.94 -5.39 -36.09
C ARG A 179 1.03 -6.62 -36.96
#